data_d95684a51dc93b6ee79bf6f94ce8da25
#
_entry.id   d95684a51dc93b6ee79bf6f94ce8da25
#
_cell.length_a   1.000
_cell.length_b   1.000
_cell.length_c   1.000
_cell.angle_alpha   90.00
_cell.angle_beta   90.00
_cell.angle_gamma   90.00
#
_symmetry.space_group_name_H-M   'P 1'
#
loop_
_entity.id
_entity.type
_entity.pdbx_description
1 polymer ?
#
loop_
_entity_poly.entity_id
_entity_poly.type
_entity_poly.pdbx_seq_one_letter_code
_entity_poly.pdbx_strand_id
1 'polypeptide(L)'
;MKLKNILILILCIVLCPPIVMAVSDNTVYTEFTGGNSSSTGNGTEQSPYNLFEDALNAVEDGGTICVGEKGAFVNSSDDKPLVINKNVTITSKSDTAPEISIRKAGVVLGGNVSFKNVVLSLVNGNHA
;
A
#
# COMPACT_ATOMS: atom_id res chain seq x y z
N MET A 1 12.95 43.63 35.42
CA MET A 1 12.92 43.05 34.08
C MET A 1 12.13 43.96 33.16
N LYS A 2 12.74 44.45 32.11
CA LYS A 2 12.11 45.45 31.27
C LYS A 2 11.11 44.80 30.32
N LEU A 3 9.95 45.43 30.12
CA LEU A 3 8.84 44.93 29.30
C LEU A 3 9.26 44.54 27.88
N LYS A 4 10.30 45.16 27.33
CA LYS A 4 10.89 44.84 26.02
C LYS A 4 11.44 43.42 25.91
N ASN A 5 12.00 42.86 26.98
CA ASN A 5 12.58 41.51 26.94
C ASN A 5 11.49 40.43 26.97
N ILE A 6 10.36 40.70 27.62
CA ILE A 6 9.20 39.83 27.66
C ILE A 6 8.53 39.78 26.28
N LEU A 7 8.42 40.92 25.59
CA LEU A 7 7.83 41.06 24.27
C LEU A 7 8.64 40.29 23.20
N ILE A 8 9.97 40.33 23.28
CA ILE A 8 10.86 39.59 22.37
C ILE A 8 10.75 38.08 22.60
N LEU A 9 10.62 37.63 23.85
CA LEU A 9 10.45 36.23 24.18
C LEU A 9 9.13 35.65 23.66
N ILE A 10 8.03 36.40 23.78
CA ILE A 10 6.71 36.05 23.28
C ILE A 10 6.72 36.01 21.76
N LEU A 11 7.41 36.95 21.10
CA LEU A 11 7.53 36.97 19.64
C LEU A 11 8.32 35.76 19.08
N CYS A 12 9.36 35.30 19.78
CA CYS A 12 10.09 34.09 19.41
C CYS A 12 9.25 32.83 19.51
N ILE A 13 8.33 32.74 20.47
CA ILE A 13 7.45 31.57 20.62
C ILE A 13 6.38 31.55 19.51
N VAL A 14 5.90 32.70 19.06
CA VAL A 14 4.89 32.82 18.00
C VAL A 14 5.47 32.60 16.62
N LEU A 15 6.78 32.86 16.42
CA LEU A 15 7.48 32.68 15.14
C LEU A 15 8.09 31.28 14.96
N CYS A 16 8.02 30.41 15.97
CA CYS A 16 8.42 29.01 15.79
C CYS A 16 7.30 28.28 15.04
N PRO A 17 7.47 27.94 13.72
CA PRO A 17 6.43 27.19 13.03
C PRO A 17 6.26 25.86 13.74
N PRO A 18 5.02 25.37 13.92
CA PRO A 18 4.81 24.01 14.38
C PRO A 18 5.55 23.09 13.40
N ILE A 19 6.40 22.22 13.91
CA ILE A 19 6.97 21.15 13.10
C ILE A 19 5.79 20.23 12.76
N VAL A 20 5.16 20.48 11.63
CA VAL A 20 4.24 19.52 11.01
C VAL A 20 5.14 18.42 10.50
N MET A 21 5.24 17.32 11.24
CA MET A 21 5.74 16.09 10.67
C MET A 21 4.78 15.75 9.53
N ALA A 22 5.24 15.95 8.29
CA ALA A 22 4.58 15.38 7.15
C ALA A 22 4.57 13.87 7.40
N VAL A 23 3.41 13.31 7.72
CA VAL A 23 3.19 11.87 7.64
C VAL A 23 3.43 11.58 6.16
N SER A 24 4.55 10.97 5.85
CA SER A 24 4.78 10.39 4.54
C SER A 24 3.63 9.42 4.32
N ASP A 25 2.71 9.79 3.42
CA ASP A 25 1.63 8.90 3.03
C ASP A 25 2.25 7.80 2.16
N ASN A 26 2.76 6.77 2.84
CA ASN A 26 3.35 5.60 2.23
C ASN A 26 2.24 4.65 1.75
N THR A 27 1.34 5.20 0.92
CA THR A 27 0.25 4.47 0.30
C THR A 27 0.56 4.22 -1.16
N VAL A 28 0.50 2.96 -1.55
CA VAL A 28 0.70 2.48 -2.92
C VAL A 28 -0.62 1.91 -3.41
N TYR A 29 -1.00 2.24 -4.64
CA TYR A 29 -2.25 1.80 -5.23
C TYR A 29 -2.01 0.69 -6.25
N THR A 30 -2.91 -0.30 -6.25
CA THR A 30 -2.95 -1.39 -7.23
C THR A 30 -4.38 -1.66 -7.69
N GLU A 31 -4.57 -1.88 -8.97
CA GLU A 31 -5.86 -2.24 -9.56
C GLU A 31 -5.65 -3.03 -10.84
N PHE A 32 -6.34 -4.15 -10.98
CA PHE A 32 -6.29 -4.93 -12.22
C PHE A 32 -7.02 -4.19 -13.35
N THR A 33 -6.29 -3.75 -14.36
CA THR A 33 -6.84 -3.00 -15.49
C THR A 33 -7.18 -3.86 -16.70
N GLY A 34 -7.00 -5.19 -16.59
CA GLY A 34 -7.22 -6.14 -17.68
C GLY A 34 -6.02 -6.21 -18.64
N GLY A 35 -5.89 -7.33 -19.33
CA GLY A 35 -4.81 -7.53 -20.31
C GLY A 35 -3.53 -8.11 -19.70
N ASN A 36 -2.43 -7.97 -20.38
CA ASN A 36 -1.16 -8.66 -20.15
C ASN A 36 -0.57 -8.48 -18.75
N SER A 37 0.13 -9.52 -18.31
CA SER A 37 0.93 -9.59 -17.08
C SER A 37 2.12 -8.61 -17.04
N SER A 38 2.06 -7.50 -17.75
CA SER A 38 3.14 -6.52 -17.74
C SER A 38 2.92 -5.47 -16.67
N SER A 39 3.99 -5.15 -15.98
CA SER A 39 4.05 -4.06 -15.03
C SER A 39 3.66 -2.74 -15.69
N THR A 40 2.57 -2.15 -15.28
CA THR A 40 2.11 -0.83 -15.72
C THR A 40 1.67 -0.03 -14.51
N GLY A 41 1.67 1.30 -14.64
CA GLY A 41 1.37 2.20 -13.54
C GLY A 41 2.61 2.61 -12.75
N ASN A 42 2.43 3.52 -11.82
CA ASN A 42 3.48 4.02 -10.93
C ASN A 42 3.09 3.99 -9.45
N GLY A 43 1.97 3.33 -9.14
CA GLY A 43 1.49 3.15 -7.76
C GLY A 43 0.76 4.35 -7.17
N THR A 44 0.49 5.37 -7.97
CA THR A 44 -0.38 6.48 -7.55
C THR A 44 -1.86 6.11 -7.72
N GLU A 45 -2.74 6.87 -7.10
CA GLU A 45 -4.19 6.68 -7.23
C GLU A 45 -4.67 6.83 -8.68
N GLN A 46 -4.07 7.75 -9.44
CA GLN A 46 -4.40 8.01 -10.84
C GLN A 46 -3.77 7.02 -11.81
N SER A 47 -2.69 6.36 -11.39
CA SER A 47 -1.95 5.37 -12.18
C SER A 47 -1.52 4.19 -11.30
N PRO A 48 -2.49 3.39 -10.82
CA PRO A 48 -2.20 2.25 -9.95
C PRO A 48 -1.36 1.19 -10.66
N TYR A 49 -0.58 0.44 -9.90
CA TYR A 49 0.09 -0.74 -10.45
C TYR A 49 -0.93 -1.79 -10.92
N ASN A 50 -0.69 -2.38 -12.07
CA ASN A 50 -1.51 -3.47 -12.60
C ASN A 50 -1.27 -4.80 -11.91
N LEU A 51 -0.07 -5.01 -11.36
CA LEU A 51 0.30 -6.21 -10.62
C LEU A 51 0.42 -5.94 -9.13
N PHE A 52 -0.12 -6.82 -8.31
CA PHE A 52 -0.01 -6.71 -6.85
C PHE A 52 1.43 -6.79 -6.37
N GLU A 53 2.26 -7.63 -7.02
CA GLU A 53 3.67 -7.78 -6.69
C GLU A 53 4.45 -6.46 -6.85
N ASP A 54 4.10 -5.64 -7.84
CA ASP A 54 4.74 -4.33 -8.03
C ASP A 54 4.39 -3.38 -6.89
N ALA A 55 3.14 -3.37 -6.46
CA ALA A 55 2.71 -2.61 -5.30
C ALA A 55 3.41 -3.10 -4.02
N LEU A 56 3.55 -4.41 -3.86
CA LEU A 56 4.25 -5.01 -2.72
C LEU A 56 5.74 -4.68 -2.71
N ASN A 57 6.37 -4.62 -3.88
CA ASN A 57 7.78 -4.21 -3.99
C ASN A 57 7.98 -2.73 -3.69
N ALA A 58 7.05 -1.89 -4.13
CA ALA A 58 7.13 -0.43 -4.00
C ALA A 58 6.75 0.09 -2.61
N VAL A 59 5.82 -0.57 -1.90
CA VAL A 59 5.42 -0.14 -0.56
C VAL A 59 6.59 -0.29 0.42
N GLU A 60 6.79 0.71 1.27
CA GLU A 60 7.78 0.62 2.35
C GLU A 60 7.27 -0.20 3.53
N ASP A 61 8.16 -0.61 4.42
CA ASP A 61 7.78 -1.29 5.66
C ASP A 61 6.89 -0.38 6.53
N GLY A 62 5.78 -0.92 7.00
CA GLY A 62 4.76 -0.15 7.71
C GLY A 62 3.76 0.62 6.82
N GLY A 63 3.91 0.54 5.49
CA GLY A 63 3.04 1.24 4.54
C GLY A 63 1.70 0.57 4.27
N THR A 64 0.97 1.15 3.33
CA THR A 64 -0.38 0.70 2.95
C THR A 64 -0.44 0.39 1.46
N ILE A 65 -1.04 -0.75 1.10
CA ILE A 65 -1.44 -1.07 -0.27
C ILE A 65 -2.95 -0.89 -0.38
N CYS A 66 -3.38 0.01 -1.24
CA CYS A 66 -4.79 0.29 -1.50
C CYS A 66 -5.23 -0.41 -2.80
N VAL A 67 -6.16 -1.35 -2.68
CA VAL A 67 -6.68 -2.12 -3.81
C VAL A 67 -7.90 -1.42 -4.39
N GLY A 68 -7.91 -1.21 -5.69
CA GLY A 68 -9.03 -0.61 -6.41
C GLY A 68 -10.22 -1.55 -6.58
N GLU A 69 -11.33 -1.02 -7.10
CA GLU A 69 -12.61 -1.75 -7.20
C GLU A 69 -12.55 -3.01 -8.06
N LYS A 70 -11.69 -3.02 -9.09
CA LYS A 70 -11.51 -4.18 -9.98
C LYS A 70 -10.63 -5.29 -9.38
N GLY A 71 -10.20 -5.10 -8.12
CA GLY A 71 -9.34 -6.04 -7.45
C GLY A 71 -7.88 -5.96 -7.87
N ALA A 72 -7.12 -6.96 -7.48
CA ALA A 72 -5.71 -7.09 -7.83
C ALA A 72 -5.41 -8.52 -8.26
N PHE A 73 -4.33 -8.67 -9.01
CA PHE A 73 -3.92 -9.95 -9.54
C PHE A 73 -2.45 -10.22 -9.21
N VAL A 74 -2.20 -11.42 -8.70
CA VAL A 74 -0.86 -11.96 -8.50
C VAL A 74 -0.61 -12.98 -9.58
N ASN A 75 0.31 -12.66 -10.50
CA ASN A 75 0.64 -13.59 -11.57
C ASN A 75 1.59 -14.69 -11.06
N SER A 76 1.36 -15.88 -11.51
CA SER A 76 2.23 -17.02 -11.23
C SER A 76 2.77 -17.59 -12.54
N SER A 77 4.06 -17.43 -12.73
CA SER A 77 4.82 -18.22 -13.69
C SER A 77 5.60 -19.35 -13.02
N ASP A 78 5.55 -19.45 -11.69
CA ASP A 78 6.28 -20.43 -10.90
C ASP A 78 5.42 -21.02 -9.77
N ASP A 79 5.78 -22.23 -9.33
CA ASP A 79 5.11 -22.95 -8.23
C ASP A 79 5.52 -22.42 -6.84
N LYS A 80 6.01 -21.18 -6.75
CA LYS A 80 6.43 -20.59 -5.48
C LYS A 80 5.28 -19.82 -4.81
N PRO A 81 5.24 -19.77 -3.48
CA PRO A 81 4.27 -18.96 -2.79
C PRO A 81 4.53 -17.47 -2.98
N LEU A 82 3.47 -16.65 -2.84
CA LEU A 82 3.63 -15.22 -2.62
C LEU A 82 4.17 -14.99 -1.22
N VAL A 83 5.30 -14.29 -1.11
CA VAL A 83 5.93 -14.02 0.18
C VAL A 83 5.79 -12.54 0.50
N ILE A 84 5.20 -12.22 1.65
CA ILE A 84 5.05 -10.85 2.16
C ILE A 84 5.94 -10.71 3.40
N ASN A 85 7.14 -10.17 3.24
CA ASN A 85 8.15 -10.01 4.30
C ASN A 85 8.13 -8.62 4.97
N LYS A 86 7.11 -7.83 4.70
CA LYS A 86 6.97 -6.47 5.20
C LYS A 86 5.83 -6.38 6.20
N ASN A 87 5.92 -5.42 7.12
CA ASN A 87 4.77 -4.94 7.86
C ASN A 87 3.93 -4.09 6.91
N VAL A 88 2.73 -4.49 6.58
CA VAL A 88 1.92 -3.81 5.59
C VAL A 88 0.43 -3.93 5.90
N THR A 89 -0.31 -2.85 5.65
CA THR A 89 -1.78 -2.87 5.64
C THR A 89 -2.26 -2.96 4.20
N ILE A 90 -3.04 -3.97 3.89
CA ILE A 90 -3.69 -4.15 2.59
C ILE A 90 -5.17 -3.81 2.78
N THR A 91 -5.64 -2.80 2.09
CA THR A 91 -7.00 -2.27 2.27
C THR A 91 -7.66 -2.00 0.93
N SER A 92 -8.98 -1.81 0.95
CA SER A 92 -9.74 -1.39 -0.22
C SER A 92 -9.95 0.11 -0.25
N LYS A 93 -10.00 0.67 -1.45
CA LYS A 93 -10.49 2.02 -1.71
C LYS A 93 -12.03 2.08 -1.76
N SER A 94 -12.67 0.95 -2.02
CA SER A 94 -14.12 0.83 -2.21
C SER A 94 -14.82 0.33 -0.94
N ASP A 95 -16.10 0.64 -0.82
CA ASP A 95 -16.98 0.05 0.20
C ASP A 95 -17.26 -1.44 -0.08
N THR A 96 -17.09 -1.89 -1.32
CA THR A 96 -17.12 -3.30 -1.69
C THR A 96 -15.72 -3.90 -1.53
N ALA A 97 -15.64 -5.08 -0.91
CA ALA A 97 -14.36 -5.77 -0.74
C ALA A 97 -13.86 -6.33 -2.08
N PRO A 98 -12.86 -5.72 -2.74
CA PRO A 98 -12.31 -6.25 -3.97
C PRO A 98 -11.55 -7.54 -3.73
N GLU A 99 -11.50 -8.38 -4.76
CA GLU A 99 -10.79 -9.64 -4.72
C GLU A 99 -9.32 -9.47 -5.13
N ILE A 100 -8.43 -10.07 -4.36
CA ILE A 100 -7.03 -10.27 -4.72
C ILE A 100 -6.90 -11.74 -5.17
N SER A 101 -6.85 -11.95 -6.48
CA SER A 101 -6.73 -13.28 -7.07
C SER A 101 -5.27 -13.72 -7.11
N ILE A 102 -4.93 -14.76 -6.37
CA ILE A 102 -3.55 -15.25 -6.24
C ILE A 102 -3.43 -16.59 -6.96
N ARG A 103 -2.65 -16.61 -8.03
CA ARG A 103 -2.29 -17.84 -8.79
C ARG A 103 -0.91 -18.34 -8.38
N LYS A 104 -0.73 -18.60 -7.10
CA LYS A 104 0.54 -19.09 -6.54
C LYS A 104 0.27 -20.33 -5.69
N ALA A 105 1.32 -21.06 -5.34
CA ALA A 105 1.23 -22.22 -4.45
C ALA A 105 0.69 -21.88 -3.05
N GLY A 106 0.61 -20.61 -2.72
CA GLY A 106 0.08 -20.13 -1.43
C GLY A 106 0.59 -18.74 -1.10
N VAL A 107 0.36 -18.30 0.12
CA VAL A 107 0.84 -17.04 0.67
C VAL A 107 1.62 -17.31 1.94
N VAL A 108 2.81 -16.74 2.06
CA VAL A 108 3.66 -16.78 3.26
C VAL A 108 3.76 -15.37 3.83
N LEU A 109 3.36 -15.22 5.08
CA LEU A 109 3.43 -13.96 5.81
C LEU A 109 4.68 -13.98 6.70
N GLY A 110 5.70 -13.23 6.32
CA GLY A 110 6.94 -13.06 7.06
C GLY A 110 6.99 -11.79 7.92
N GLY A 111 6.01 -10.90 7.75
CA GLY A 111 5.82 -9.67 8.52
C GLY A 111 4.42 -9.58 9.14
N ASN A 112 4.14 -8.46 9.81
CA ASN A 112 2.80 -8.15 10.31
C ASN A 112 1.93 -7.62 9.17
N VAL A 113 1.06 -8.48 8.65
CA VAL A 113 0.17 -8.13 7.53
C VAL A 113 -1.26 -7.99 8.03
N SER A 114 -1.85 -6.83 7.78
CA SER A 114 -3.24 -6.54 8.09
C SER A 114 -4.07 -6.46 6.82
N PHE A 115 -5.14 -7.24 6.74
CA PHE A 115 -6.11 -7.18 5.64
C PHE A 115 -7.38 -6.50 6.11
N LYS A 116 -7.83 -5.47 5.39
CA LYS A 116 -9.04 -4.70 5.70
C LYS A 116 -9.90 -4.56 4.46
N ASN A 117 -11.12 -5.06 4.54
CA ASN A 117 -12.11 -4.95 3.46
C ASN A 117 -11.59 -5.40 2.09
N VAL A 118 -10.91 -6.56 2.04
CA VAL A 118 -10.44 -7.23 0.83
C VAL A 118 -10.71 -8.73 0.93
N VAL A 119 -10.89 -9.39 -0.19
CA VAL A 119 -11.05 -10.85 -0.30
C VAL A 119 -9.79 -11.44 -0.90
N LEU A 120 -9.21 -12.45 -0.25
CA LEU A 120 -8.11 -13.23 -0.83
C LEU A 120 -8.67 -14.49 -1.48
N SER A 121 -8.39 -14.68 -2.74
CA SER A 121 -8.78 -15.87 -3.48
C SER A 121 -7.56 -16.61 -4.00
N LEU A 122 -7.37 -17.84 -3.56
CA LEU A 122 -6.35 -18.73 -4.10
C LEU A 122 -6.95 -19.47 -5.29
N VAL A 123 -6.51 -19.12 -6.47
CA VAL A 123 -6.91 -19.78 -7.71
C VAL A 123 -5.94 -20.91 -7.97
N ASN A 124 -6.30 -22.14 -7.57
CA ASN A 124 -5.56 -23.32 -7.96
C ASN A 124 -5.70 -23.50 -9.48
N GLY A 125 -4.63 -23.24 -10.20
CA GLY A 125 -4.52 -23.66 -11.59
C GLY A 125 -4.55 -25.18 -11.62
N ASN A 126 -5.72 -25.78 -11.86
CA ASN A 126 -5.75 -27.15 -12.29
C ASN A 126 -5.03 -27.22 -13.64
N HIS A 127 -3.78 -27.60 -13.59
CA HIS A 127 -3.12 -28.17 -14.77
C HIS A 127 -3.74 -29.53 -15.01
N ALA A 128 -4.80 -29.51 -15.79
CA ALA A 128 -5.28 -30.72 -16.40
C ALA A 128 -4.33 -31.11 -17.52
#